data_2c77d285fbef33038c8aa6d4caa33c51
#
_entry.id   2c77d285fbef33038c8aa6d4caa33c51
#
_cell.length_a   1.000
_cell.length_b   1.000
_cell.length_c   1.000
_cell.angle_alpha   90.00
_cell.angle_beta   90.00
_cell.angle_gamma   90.00
#
_symmetry.space_group_name_H-M   'P 1'
#
loop_
_entity.id
_entity.type
_entity.pdbx_description
1 polymer ?
#
loop_
_entity_poly.entity_id
_entity_poly.type
_entity_poly.pdbx_seq_one_letter_code
_entity_poly.pdbx_strand_id
1 'polypeptide(L)'
;MLEIVGLGDKLKRRPAELSGGEQQRVAVARAVVLRPKLLLADEPTGNLDPQTAAGVHELFHKLNRELGITLVIATHNEQLTRSVGRALRLNEGKLIDERR
;
A
#
# COMPACT_ATOMS: atom_id res chain seq x y z
N MET A 1 15.20 0.96 -5.54
CA MET A 1 13.92 1.28 -4.85
C MET A 1 12.84 1.73 -5.81
N LEU A 2 13.16 2.68 -6.69
CA LEU A 2 12.15 3.24 -7.60
C LEU A 2 11.67 2.23 -8.64
N GLU A 3 12.51 1.31 -9.04
CA GLU A 3 12.13 0.24 -9.96
C GLU A 3 11.09 -0.69 -9.34
N ILE A 4 11.18 -0.94 -8.04
CA ILE A 4 10.21 -1.78 -7.34
C ILE A 4 8.83 -1.15 -7.38
N VAL A 5 8.74 0.18 -7.20
CA VAL A 5 7.45 0.87 -7.25
C VAL A 5 7.02 1.23 -8.66
N GLY A 6 7.86 0.99 -9.66
CA GLY A 6 7.52 1.18 -11.07
C GLY A 6 7.50 2.64 -11.52
N LEU A 7 8.30 3.49 -10.90
CA LEU A 7 8.28 4.93 -11.14
C LEU A 7 9.61 5.51 -11.58
N GLY A 8 10.56 4.67 -12.02
CA GLY A 8 11.89 5.14 -12.34
C GLY A 8 11.92 6.29 -13.34
N ASP A 9 11.02 6.29 -14.33
CA ASP A 9 10.93 7.31 -15.36
C ASP A 9 9.93 8.42 -15.05
N LYS A 10 9.22 8.36 -13.91
CA LYS A 10 8.14 9.29 -13.57
C LYS A 10 8.57 10.38 -12.59
N LEU A 11 9.77 10.31 -12.05
CA LEU A 11 10.19 11.19 -10.97
C LEU A 11 10.26 12.67 -11.34
N LYS A 12 10.45 12.97 -12.62
CA LYS A 12 10.56 14.36 -13.08
C LYS A 12 9.21 15.02 -13.24
N ARG A 13 8.12 14.28 -13.16
CA ARG A 13 6.78 14.81 -13.32
C ARG A 13 6.30 15.43 -12.01
N ARG A 14 5.52 16.49 -12.13
CA ARG A 14 4.86 17.08 -10.98
C ARG A 14 3.78 16.11 -10.47
N PRO A 15 3.49 16.12 -9.16
CA PRO A 15 2.43 15.25 -8.63
C PRO A 15 1.10 15.41 -9.35
N ALA A 16 0.74 16.63 -9.78
CA ALA A 16 -0.52 16.89 -10.48
C ALA A 16 -0.57 16.25 -11.87
N GLU A 17 0.57 15.86 -12.44
CA GLU A 17 0.65 15.22 -13.75
C GLU A 17 0.54 13.70 -13.67
N LEU A 18 0.44 13.15 -12.48
CA LEU A 18 0.42 11.71 -12.25
C LEU A 18 -1.01 11.23 -12.06
N SER A 19 -1.28 9.98 -12.47
CA SER A 19 -2.54 9.32 -12.14
C SER A 19 -2.65 9.09 -10.63
N GLY A 20 -3.85 8.77 -10.14
CA GLY A 20 -4.04 8.45 -8.73
C GLY A 20 -3.15 7.31 -8.26
N GLY A 21 -3.02 6.25 -9.07
CA GLY A 21 -2.13 5.13 -8.74
C GLY A 21 -0.67 5.53 -8.74
N GLU A 22 -0.25 6.36 -9.69
CA GLU A 22 1.12 6.86 -9.72
C GLU A 22 1.42 7.76 -8.55
N GLN A 23 0.48 8.62 -8.16
CA GLN A 23 0.63 9.46 -6.98
C GLN A 23 0.80 8.61 -5.73
N GLN A 24 0.02 7.55 -5.60
CA GLN A 24 0.12 6.64 -4.47
C GLN A 24 1.47 5.94 -4.44
N ARG A 25 1.96 5.50 -5.59
CA ARG A 25 3.28 4.88 -5.69
C ARG A 25 4.40 5.83 -5.34
N VAL A 26 4.30 7.10 -5.71
CA VAL A 26 5.28 8.11 -5.31
C VAL A 26 5.26 8.28 -3.80
N ALA A 27 4.08 8.35 -3.19
CA ALA A 27 3.96 8.46 -1.74
C ALA A 27 4.61 7.27 -1.04
N VAL A 28 4.37 6.04 -1.55
CA VAL A 28 4.98 4.83 -1.01
C VAL A 28 6.50 4.89 -1.18
N ALA A 29 6.99 5.30 -2.35
CA ALA A 29 8.42 5.39 -2.60
C ALA A 29 9.09 6.34 -1.61
N ARG A 30 8.47 7.49 -1.34
CA ARG A 30 9.00 8.43 -0.35
C ARG A 30 9.04 7.83 1.05
N ALA A 31 8.00 7.09 1.40
CA ALA A 31 7.93 6.48 2.71
C ALA A 31 8.98 5.39 2.91
N VAL A 32 9.36 4.66 1.86
CA VAL A 32 10.28 3.54 1.98
C VAL A 32 11.74 3.87 1.65
N VAL A 33 12.02 5.10 1.22
CA VAL A 33 13.37 5.48 0.83
C VAL A 33 14.38 5.31 1.96
N LEU A 34 13.96 5.46 3.20
CA LEU A 34 14.80 5.28 4.38
C LEU A 34 14.79 3.84 4.90
N ARG A 35 14.17 2.93 4.16
CA ARG A 35 14.05 1.51 4.51
C ARG A 35 13.50 1.29 5.91
N PRO A 36 12.27 1.78 6.19
CA PRO A 36 11.66 1.59 7.50
C PRO A 36 11.35 0.11 7.74
N LYS A 37 11.27 -0.29 9.00
CA LYS A 37 10.84 -1.64 9.36
C LYS A 37 9.32 -1.75 9.33
N LEU A 38 8.63 -0.65 9.49
CA LEU A 38 7.18 -0.59 9.58
C LEU A 38 6.65 0.55 8.72
N LEU A 39 5.64 0.25 7.91
CA LEU A 39 4.95 1.24 7.09
C LEU A 39 3.47 1.23 7.45
N LEU A 40 2.92 2.40 7.75
CA LEU A 40 1.51 2.56 8.05
C LEU A 40 0.81 3.20 6.87
N ALA A 41 -0.33 2.66 6.47
CA ALA A 41 -1.15 3.21 5.39
C ALA A 41 -2.62 3.24 5.79
N ASP A 42 -3.29 4.34 5.48
CA ASP A 42 -4.70 4.54 5.81
C ASP A 42 -5.49 4.68 4.51
N GLU A 43 -6.36 3.70 4.23
CA GLU A 43 -7.17 3.63 3.01
C GLU A 43 -6.37 3.97 1.76
N PRO A 44 -5.24 3.28 1.52
CA PRO A 44 -4.29 3.71 0.48
C PRO A 44 -4.85 3.62 -0.94
N THR A 45 -5.90 2.85 -1.16
CA THR A 45 -6.50 2.67 -2.49
C THR A 45 -7.97 3.09 -2.54
N GLY A 46 -8.42 3.86 -1.54
CA GLY A 46 -9.85 4.22 -1.41
C GLY A 46 -10.41 5.00 -2.58
N ASN A 47 -9.58 5.79 -3.27
CA ASN A 47 -10.01 6.63 -4.39
C ASN A 47 -9.62 6.05 -5.75
N LEU A 48 -9.14 4.81 -5.79
CA LEU A 48 -8.66 4.20 -7.03
C LEU A 48 -9.68 3.21 -7.57
N ASP A 49 -9.73 3.08 -8.90
CA ASP A 49 -10.52 2.04 -9.53
C ASP A 49 -9.94 0.66 -9.16
N PRO A 50 -10.75 -0.42 -9.28
CA PRO A 50 -10.30 -1.74 -8.83
C PRO A 50 -9.01 -2.23 -9.48
N GLN A 51 -8.82 -1.98 -10.75
CA GLN A 51 -7.63 -2.44 -11.45
C GLN A 51 -6.37 -1.71 -10.96
N THR A 52 -6.45 -0.40 -10.80
CA THR A 52 -5.35 0.41 -10.28
C THR A 52 -5.06 0.05 -8.84
N ALA A 53 -6.12 -0.16 -8.04
CA ALA A 53 -5.98 -0.57 -6.65
C ALA A 53 -5.25 -1.91 -6.54
N ALA A 54 -5.57 -2.87 -7.41
CA ALA A 54 -4.90 -4.17 -7.41
C ALA A 54 -3.39 -4.03 -7.64
N GLY A 55 -2.98 -3.11 -8.51
CA GLY A 55 -1.57 -2.83 -8.74
C GLY A 55 -0.86 -2.28 -7.51
N VAL A 56 -1.52 -1.40 -6.77
CA VAL A 56 -0.98 -0.85 -5.53
C VAL A 56 -0.92 -1.92 -4.45
N HIS A 57 -1.94 -2.77 -4.35
CA HIS A 57 -1.92 -3.89 -3.40
C HIS A 57 -0.75 -4.85 -3.70
N GLU A 58 -0.50 -5.12 -4.96
CA GLU A 58 0.63 -5.97 -5.35
C GLU A 58 1.96 -5.33 -4.96
N LEU A 59 2.06 -4.01 -5.07
CA LEU A 59 3.23 -3.28 -4.61
C LEU A 59 3.47 -3.50 -3.12
N PHE A 60 2.41 -3.43 -2.30
CA PHE A 60 2.55 -3.67 -0.87
C PHE A 60 3.07 -5.07 -0.57
N HIS A 61 2.54 -6.09 -1.26
CA HIS A 61 3.04 -7.46 -1.10
C HIS A 61 4.51 -7.57 -1.48
N LYS A 62 4.89 -6.90 -2.57
CA LYS A 62 6.27 -6.92 -3.04
C LYS A 62 7.22 -6.27 -2.02
N LEU A 63 6.82 -5.15 -1.41
CA LEU A 63 7.62 -4.48 -0.39
C LEU A 63 7.85 -5.39 0.82
N ASN A 64 6.82 -6.12 1.22
CA ASN A 64 6.94 -7.06 2.33
C ASN A 64 7.85 -8.23 1.97
N ARG A 65 7.65 -8.84 0.80
CA ARG A 65 8.43 -10.02 0.39
C ARG A 65 9.88 -9.68 0.10
N GLU A 66 10.14 -8.59 -0.61
CA GLU A 66 11.47 -8.30 -1.12
C GLU A 66 12.30 -7.42 -0.19
N LEU A 67 11.66 -6.52 0.54
CA LEU A 67 12.37 -5.60 1.44
C LEU A 67 12.16 -5.91 2.91
N GLY A 68 11.32 -6.88 3.23
CA GLY A 68 11.06 -7.25 4.62
C GLY A 68 10.33 -6.19 5.43
N ILE A 69 9.65 -5.25 4.77
CA ILE A 69 8.92 -4.18 5.45
C ILE A 69 7.61 -4.75 5.97
N THR A 70 7.30 -4.52 7.23
CA THR A 70 5.99 -4.85 7.81
C THR A 70 5.03 -3.72 7.48
N LEU A 71 3.86 -4.07 6.93
CA LEU A 71 2.84 -3.09 6.60
C LEU A 71 1.63 -3.26 7.51
N VAL A 72 1.16 -2.15 8.04
CA VAL A 72 -0.11 -2.08 8.76
C VAL A 72 -1.02 -1.16 7.95
N ILE A 73 -2.12 -1.71 7.45
CA ILE A 73 -3.00 -1.02 6.53
C ILE A 73 -4.39 -0.95 7.13
N ALA A 74 -4.92 0.27 7.29
CA ALA A 74 -6.31 0.47 7.68
C ALA A 74 -7.14 0.56 6.39
N THR A 75 -8.14 -0.30 6.23
CA THR A 75 -8.89 -0.34 4.99
C THR A 75 -10.27 -0.94 5.18
N HIS A 76 -11.22 -0.54 4.31
CA HIS A 76 -12.51 -1.20 4.13
C HIS A 76 -12.50 -2.13 2.91
N ASN A 77 -11.37 -2.26 2.20
CA ASN A 77 -11.27 -3.08 1.00
C ASN A 77 -11.14 -4.55 1.38
N GLU A 78 -12.20 -5.33 1.10
CA GLU A 78 -12.21 -6.75 1.46
C GLU A 78 -11.22 -7.59 0.65
N GLN A 79 -10.96 -7.22 -0.60
CA GLN A 79 -9.97 -7.95 -1.39
C GLN A 79 -8.58 -7.84 -0.78
N LEU A 80 -8.22 -6.64 -0.35
CA LEU A 80 -6.94 -6.46 0.33
C LEU A 80 -6.91 -7.22 1.65
N THR A 81 -8.00 -7.14 2.42
CA THR A 81 -8.09 -7.85 3.70
C THR A 81 -7.90 -9.35 3.53
N ARG A 82 -8.43 -9.93 2.45
CA ARG A 82 -8.30 -11.37 2.18
C ARG A 82 -6.90 -11.76 1.73
N SER A 83 -6.15 -10.83 1.18
CA SER A 83 -4.83 -11.12 0.60
C SER A 83 -3.69 -11.04 1.61
N VAL A 84 -3.93 -10.52 2.81
CA VAL A 84 -2.87 -10.32 3.80
C VAL A 84 -2.80 -11.52 4.76
N GLY A 85 -1.67 -11.63 5.45
CA GLY A 85 -1.45 -12.75 6.37
C GLY A 85 -2.25 -12.65 7.66
N ARG A 86 -2.62 -11.45 8.08
CA ARG A 86 -3.38 -11.24 9.30
C ARG A 86 -4.32 -10.05 9.14
N ALA A 87 -5.55 -10.22 9.53
CA ALA A 87 -6.56 -9.16 9.49
C ALA A 87 -7.19 -8.99 10.87
N LEU A 88 -7.35 -7.74 11.28
CA LEU A 88 -8.01 -7.37 12.52
C LEU A 88 -9.19 -6.48 12.19
N ARG A 89 -10.31 -6.71 12.86
CA ARG A 89 -11.49 -5.86 12.73
C ARG A 89 -11.62 -4.98 13.97
N LEU A 90 -11.87 -3.69 13.75
CA LEU A 90 -12.18 -2.78 14.83
C LEU A 90 -13.70 -2.81 15.05
N ASN A 91 -14.11 -3.21 16.22
CA ASN A 91 -15.54 -3.28 16.57
C ASN A 91 -15.72 -2.80 18.01
N GLU A 92 -16.53 -1.74 18.17
CA GLU A 92 -16.83 -1.15 19.47
C GLU A 92 -15.57 -0.83 20.29
N GLY A 93 -14.57 -0.28 19.62
CA GLY A 93 -13.31 0.10 20.27
C GLY A 93 -12.35 -1.04 20.54
N LYS A 94 -12.66 -2.26 20.08
CA LYS A 94 -11.81 -3.42 20.27
C LYS A 94 -11.33 -3.99 18.94
N LEU A 95 -10.11 -4.51 18.93
CA LEU A 95 -9.57 -5.21 17.77
C LEU A 95 -9.87 -6.70 17.92
N ILE A 96 -10.44 -7.27 16.86
CA ILE A 96 -10.80 -8.69 16.81
C ILE A 96 -10.01 -9.34 15.68
N ASP A 97 -9.29 -10.42 15.99
CA ASP A 97 -8.50 -11.14 14.98
C ASP A 97 -9.44 -11.94 14.08
N GLU A 98 -9.40 -11.62 12.77
CA GLU A 98 -10.20 -12.33 11.77
C GLU A 98 -9.34 -13.38 11.10
N ARG A 99 -9.22 -14.52 11.69
CA ARG A 99 -8.49 -15.62 11.06
C ARG A 99 -9.28 -16.21 9.91
N ARG A 100 -8.56 -16.66 8.92
CA ARG A 100 -9.12 -17.27 7.73
C ARG A 100 -8.91 -18.74 7.72
#